data_ae6cb23f50b04378924d4262538064db
#
_entry.id   ae6cb23f50b04378924d4262538064db
#
_cell.length_a   1.000
_cell.length_b   1.000
_cell.length_c   1.000
_cell.angle_alpha   90.00
_cell.angle_beta   90.00
_cell.angle_gamma   90.00
#
_symmetry.space_group_name_H-M   'P 1'
#
loop_
_entity.id
_entity.type
_entity.pdbx_description
1 polymer ?
#
loop_
_entity_poly.entity_id
_entity_poly.type
_entity_poly.pdbx_seq_one_letter_code
_entity_poly.pdbx_strand_id
1 'polypeptide(L)'
;MGVAAVLYALVAILLGFAQSQEYAGDTITTTLPGVPGAEIAFWKIQDTKAKNNLTLINYINHGKDGKRLVPSNLKRAVIIIHGLNRDPGTYMANMLSALAQVDNKEISTDSVAIVAPFFANGDDKNNGGYPWIDGLPSGQGSYTSALVWKGSQWSAGGNAQYPYKFKNTISSYTCLDQIIQYFDNKSLFPNINQIVVAGHSLGGQTVQRYAAIGKQLGTTTPVSYWVGNPNSYVWLSADRPLSTASCPGYDDYREGYNAFADYPMTYATDLVASGRSSILANFNSKAVNYARGTLDLGDDSSSCAPETTGANRNERFFNFIKAFPPSCPDPSGRNCDTVDFVVSGHDGGAMMASKAGQARLFKDNFYGNGSRAYDFGYPRQQLGDDPYPDPNLNSSSSAINNNTYAGNMTYYGCWSDQSPRTIDYMAYQSDSNTIEKCTQTCADKGYSIAGIEFGSQCFCGNALGYAATQVIDSSCQTPCPGNSSEICGGSNRLSLFSNGQPVVNGQPGTPETIGAFTYLNCYTEGSSGRALGAKGTSGSFVDLDYCANYCSGYKYFGTEYASECYCGNTLGEGASVTLSGDCSMTCADDATQVS
;
A
#
# COMPACT_ATOMS: atom_id res chain seq x y z
N MET A 1 -53.22 -27.65 -38.98
CA MET A 1 -52.40 -27.91 -37.80
C MET A 1 -50.89 -27.86 -38.15
N GLY A 2 -50.42 -26.82 -38.80
CA GLY A 2 -49.05 -26.79 -39.28
C GLY A 2 -48.25 -25.49 -38.93
N VAL A 3 -48.89 -24.47 -38.32
CA VAL A 3 -48.25 -23.14 -38.11
C VAL A 3 -47.80 -22.95 -36.65
N ALA A 4 -48.37 -23.66 -35.67
CA ALA A 4 -48.00 -23.49 -34.26
C ALA A 4 -46.69 -24.22 -33.87
N ALA A 5 -46.27 -25.29 -34.58
CA ALA A 5 -45.05 -26.03 -34.31
C ALA A 5 -43.77 -25.29 -34.75
N VAL A 6 -43.87 -24.45 -35.81
CA VAL A 6 -42.71 -23.71 -36.37
C VAL A 6 -42.36 -22.48 -35.48
N LEU A 7 -43.34 -21.87 -34.82
CA LEU A 7 -43.08 -20.73 -33.94
C LEU A 7 -42.37 -21.13 -32.62
N TYR A 8 -42.64 -22.33 -32.09
CA TYR A 8 -41.98 -22.83 -30.88
C TYR A 8 -40.49 -23.21 -31.15
N ALA A 9 -40.19 -23.69 -32.34
CA ALA A 9 -38.80 -24.02 -32.69
C ALA A 9 -37.93 -22.78 -32.91
N LEU A 10 -38.50 -21.68 -33.44
CA LEU A 10 -37.78 -20.42 -33.62
C LEU A 10 -37.54 -19.66 -32.30
N VAL A 11 -38.44 -19.75 -31.31
CA VAL A 11 -38.25 -19.15 -29.99
C VAL A 11 -37.22 -19.92 -29.18
N ALA A 12 -37.15 -21.25 -29.30
CA ALA A 12 -36.13 -22.05 -28.62
C ALA A 12 -34.72 -21.84 -29.19
N ILE A 13 -34.61 -21.56 -30.49
CA ILE A 13 -33.32 -21.26 -31.14
C ILE A 13 -32.84 -19.86 -30.74
N LEU A 14 -33.72 -18.87 -30.55
CA LEU A 14 -33.33 -17.54 -30.11
C LEU A 14 -32.92 -17.46 -28.63
N LEU A 15 -33.48 -18.35 -27.79
CA LEU A 15 -33.05 -18.46 -26.37
C LEU A 15 -31.73 -19.20 -26.19
N GLY A 16 -31.33 -20.05 -27.14
CA GLY A 16 -30.06 -20.77 -27.09
C GLY A 16 -28.83 -19.90 -27.47
N PHE A 17 -29.01 -18.80 -28.20
CA PHE A 17 -27.93 -17.93 -28.62
C PHE A 17 -27.53 -16.86 -27.59
N ALA A 18 -28.32 -16.62 -26.56
CA ALA A 18 -28.01 -15.61 -25.54
C ALA A 18 -26.92 -16.06 -24.53
N GLN A 19 -26.60 -17.34 -24.47
CA GLN A 19 -25.62 -17.90 -23.54
C GLN A 19 -24.18 -18.01 -24.07
N SER A 20 -23.94 -17.73 -25.36
CA SER A 20 -22.66 -18.01 -26.00
C SER A 20 -21.76 -16.78 -26.25
N GLN A 21 -22.16 -15.60 -25.79
CA GLN A 21 -21.39 -14.35 -26.05
C GLN A 21 -20.47 -13.90 -24.93
N GLU A 22 -20.39 -14.59 -23.82
CA GLU A 22 -19.69 -14.11 -22.63
C GLU A 22 -18.17 -13.96 -22.80
N TYR A 23 -17.55 -14.75 -23.64
CA TYR A 23 -16.11 -14.73 -23.86
C TYR A 23 -15.82 -14.97 -25.35
N ALA A 24 -15.99 -13.92 -26.14
CA ALA A 24 -15.83 -14.02 -27.59
C ALA A 24 -14.39 -13.82 -28.08
N GLY A 25 -13.41 -13.79 -27.19
CA GLY A 25 -12.00 -13.77 -27.53
C GLY A 25 -11.50 -15.13 -28.06
N ASP A 26 -10.41 -15.10 -28.79
CA ASP A 26 -9.78 -16.33 -29.28
C ASP A 26 -9.23 -17.15 -28.11
N THR A 27 -9.38 -18.46 -28.15
CA THR A 27 -8.78 -19.36 -27.17
C THR A 27 -7.26 -19.34 -27.31
N ILE A 28 -6.56 -19.00 -26.23
CA ILE A 28 -5.10 -18.92 -26.17
C ILE A 28 -4.58 -20.07 -25.33
N THR A 29 -3.59 -20.79 -25.83
CA THR A 29 -2.86 -21.75 -24.99
C THR A 29 -2.07 -21.02 -23.93
N THR A 30 -2.26 -21.38 -22.66
CA THR A 30 -1.59 -20.77 -21.51
C THR A 30 -1.29 -21.84 -20.47
N THR A 31 -0.22 -21.64 -19.72
CA THR A 31 0.19 -22.48 -18.58
C THR A 31 -0.14 -21.82 -17.23
N LEU A 32 -1.05 -20.85 -17.24
CA LEU A 32 -1.56 -20.28 -15.98
C LEU A 32 -2.11 -21.39 -15.07
N PRO A 33 -1.84 -21.34 -13.76
CA PRO A 33 -2.29 -22.38 -12.83
C PRO A 33 -3.81 -22.41 -12.74
N GLY A 34 -4.39 -23.61 -12.59
CA GLY A 34 -5.81 -23.76 -12.26
C GLY A 34 -6.12 -23.18 -10.88
N VAL A 35 -7.25 -22.51 -10.75
CA VAL A 35 -7.74 -22.00 -9.47
C VAL A 35 -9.07 -22.71 -9.15
N PRO A 36 -9.16 -23.45 -8.02
CA PRO A 36 -10.41 -24.07 -7.62
C PRO A 36 -11.56 -23.04 -7.52
N GLY A 37 -12.68 -23.32 -8.16
CA GLY A 37 -13.83 -22.41 -8.19
C GLY A 37 -13.75 -21.30 -9.23
N ALA A 38 -12.77 -21.34 -10.14
CA ALA A 38 -12.66 -20.41 -11.25
C ALA A 38 -12.21 -21.10 -12.54
N GLU A 39 -12.45 -20.47 -13.69
CA GLU A 39 -11.93 -20.87 -14.99
C GLU A 39 -11.04 -19.77 -15.59
N ILE A 40 -10.14 -20.16 -16.47
CA ILE A 40 -9.42 -19.23 -17.36
C ILE A 40 -10.35 -18.93 -18.53
N ALA A 41 -10.59 -17.65 -18.77
CA ALA A 41 -11.48 -17.16 -19.80
C ALA A 41 -10.74 -16.18 -20.74
N PHE A 42 -11.28 -16.03 -21.94
CA PHE A 42 -10.69 -15.27 -23.03
C PHE A 42 -11.63 -14.13 -23.40
N TRP A 43 -11.31 -12.92 -22.92
CA TRP A 43 -12.15 -11.76 -23.09
C TRP A 43 -11.83 -11.06 -24.40
N LYS A 44 -12.84 -10.87 -25.24
CA LYS A 44 -12.69 -10.09 -26.48
C LYS A 44 -12.60 -8.62 -26.15
N ILE A 45 -11.47 -8.03 -26.47
CA ILE A 45 -11.29 -6.57 -26.43
C ILE A 45 -11.52 -6.00 -27.82
N GLN A 46 -12.44 -5.05 -27.92
CA GLN A 46 -12.80 -4.43 -29.17
C GLN A 46 -11.82 -3.31 -29.53
N ASP A 47 -11.33 -3.37 -30.75
CA ASP A 47 -10.60 -2.27 -31.39
C ASP A 47 -11.14 -2.10 -32.81
N THR A 48 -11.59 -0.90 -33.14
CA THR A 48 -12.13 -0.57 -34.46
C THR A 48 -11.10 -0.75 -35.58
N LYS A 49 -9.82 -0.79 -35.25
CA LYS A 49 -8.70 -0.94 -36.21
C LYS A 49 -8.21 -2.38 -36.35
N ALA A 50 -8.55 -3.25 -35.40
CA ALA A 50 -8.12 -4.63 -35.41
C ALA A 50 -8.98 -5.49 -36.33
N LYS A 51 -8.33 -6.29 -37.16
CA LYS A 51 -9.03 -7.28 -38.00
C LYS A 51 -9.35 -8.58 -37.24
N ASN A 52 -8.62 -8.85 -36.15
CA ASN A 52 -8.75 -10.04 -35.32
C ASN A 52 -9.38 -9.69 -33.97
N ASN A 53 -9.91 -10.69 -33.26
CA ASN A 53 -10.35 -10.54 -31.89
C ASN A 53 -9.13 -10.32 -31.00
N LEU A 54 -8.95 -9.11 -30.49
CA LEU A 54 -7.95 -8.90 -29.44
C LEU A 54 -8.43 -9.56 -28.15
N THR A 55 -7.56 -10.32 -27.52
CA THR A 55 -7.94 -11.19 -26.41
C THR A 55 -7.15 -10.83 -25.15
N LEU A 56 -7.88 -10.54 -24.07
CA LEU A 56 -7.36 -10.42 -22.72
C LEU A 56 -7.63 -11.74 -21.99
N ILE A 57 -6.57 -12.41 -21.55
CA ILE A 57 -6.70 -13.61 -20.71
C ILE A 57 -7.08 -13.16 -19.30
N ASN A 58 -8.01 -13.87 -18.67
CA ASN A 58 -8.44 -13.57 -17.30
C ASN A 58 -8.92 -14.84 -16.60
N TYR A 59 -9.02 -14.76 -15.26
CA TYR A 59 -9.83 -15.71 -14.49
C TYR A 59 -11.22 -15.13 -14.26
N ILE A 60 -12.20 -16.03 -14.19
CA ILE A 60 -13.55 -15.72 -13.71
C ILE A 60 -14.02 -16.85 -12.80
N ASN A 61 -14.75 -16.50 -11.73
CA ASN A 61 -15.24 -17.52 -10.81
C ASN A 61 -16.42 -18.31 -11.39
N HIS A 62 -16.60 -19.50 -10.85
CA HIS A 62 -17.83 -20.30 -11.01
C HIS A 62 -18.84 -19.98 -9.93
N GLY A 63 -20.11 -20.36 -10.16
CA GLY A 63 -21.12 -20.45 -9.14
C GLY A 63 -20.85 -21.59 -8.13
N LYS A 64 -21.66 -21.68 -7.08
CA LYS A 64 -21.54 -22.73 -6.06
C LYS A 64 -21.65 -24.15 -6.62
N ASP A 65 -22.37 -24.33 -7.73
CA ASP A 65 -22.53 -25.61 -8.40
C ASP A 65 -21.32 -25.99 -9.31
N GLY A 66 -20.28 -25.18 -9.31
CA GLY A 66 -19.09 -25.35 -10.13
C GLY A 66 -19.28 -25.02 -11.61
N LYS A 67 -20.44 -24.44 -11.98
CA LYS A 67 -20.72 -24.04 -13.36
C LYS A 67 -20.51 -22.53 -13.54
N ARG A 68 -20.58 -22.09 -14.79
CA ARG A 68 -20.54 -20.68 -15.16
C ARG A 68 -21.65 -19.90 -14.47
N LEU A 69 -21.35 -18.66 -14.17
CA LEU A 69 -22.25 -17.73 -13.52
C LEU A 69 -23.55 -17.54 -14.31
N VAL A 70 -24.66 -17.42 -13.60
CA VAL A 70 -25.95 -17.08 -14.19
C VAL A 70 -26.13 -15.57 -14.12
N PRO A 71 -26.13 -14.86 -15.26
CA PRO A 71 -26.12 -13.39 -15.29
C PRO A 71 -27.22 -12.71 -14.47
N SER A 72 -28.44 -13.29 -14.47
CA SER A 72 -29.59 -12.77 -13.71
C SER A 72 -29.47 -12.90 -12.19
N ASN A 73 -28.56 -13.74 -11.70
CA ASN A 73 -28.32 -13.90 -10.27
C ASN A 73 -27.31 -12.91 -9.71
N LEU A 74 -26.51 -12.32 -10.60
CA LEU A 74 -25.42 -11.43 -10.19
C LEU A 74 -25.95 -10.10 -9.69
N LYS A 75 -25.52 -9.73 -8.49
CA LYS A 75 -25.79 -8.42 -7.86
C LYS A 75 -24.54 -7.54 -7.81
N ARG A 76 -23.37 -8.11 -8.05
CA ARG A 76 -22.07 -7.40 -7.99
C ARG A 76 -21.07 -7.97 -8.97
N ALA A 77 -20.22 -7.09 -9.51
CA ALA A 77 -19.02 -7.48 -10.23
C ALA A 77 -17.78 -6.85 -9.57
N VAL A 78 -16.72 -7.65 -9.41
CA VAL A 78 -15.43 -7.20 -8.87
C VAL A 78 -14.33 -7.56 -9.86
N ILE A 79 -13.59 -6.54 -10.29
CA ILE A 79 -12.45 -6.66 -11.19
C ILE A 79 -11.20 -6.50 -10.33
N ILE A 80 -10.44 -7.56 -10.11
CA ILE A 80 -9.25 -7.56 -9.23
C ILE A 80 -7.96 -7.58 -10.04
N ILE A 81 -7.15 -6.53 -9.90
CA ILE A 81 -5.89 -6.35 -10.63
C ILE A 81 -4.74 -6.86 -9.77
N HIS A 82 -3.92 -7.75 -10.36
CA HIS A 82 -2.75 -8.37 -9.74
C HIS A 82 -1.63 -7.37 -9.40
N GLY A 83 -0.69 -7.78 -8.56
CA GLY A 83 0.51 -7.05 -8.19
C GLY A 83 1.65 -7.16 -9.23
N LEU A 84 2.86 -6.83 -8.79
CA LEU A 84 4.06 -6.81 -9.63
C LEU A 84 4.38 -8.16 -10.26
N ASN A 85 4.06 -9.25 -9.57
CA ASN A 85 4.36 -10.62 -10.02
C ASN A 85 3.47 -11.09 -11.18
N ARG A 86 2.42 -10.36 -11.51
CA ARG A 86 1.47 -10.71 -12.57
C ARG A 86 0.87 -12.10 -12.39
N ASP A 87 0.38 -12.35 -11.20
CA ASP A 87 -0.15 -13.61 -10.69
C ASP A 87 -1.69 -13.53 -10.46
N PRO A 88 -2.50 -13.35 -11.50
CA PRO A 88 -3.95 -13.18 -11.37
C PRO A 88 -4.63 -14.38 -10.70
N GLY A 89 -4.06 -15.58 -10.81
CA GLY A 89 -4.56 -16.77 -10.13
C GLY A 89 -4.49 -16.66 -8.61
N THR A 90 -3.40 -16.13 -8.05
CA THR A 90 -3.26 -15.86 -6.61
C THR A 90 -4.32 -14.84 -6.15
N TYR A 91 -4.52 -13.78 -6.92
CA TYR A 91 -5.53 -12.76 -6.60
C TYR A 91 -6.95 -13.33 -6.70
N MET A 92 -7.25 -14.17 -7.68
CA MET A 92 -8.53 -14.88 -7.77
C MET A 92 -8.75 -15.79 -6.54
N ALA A 93 -7.75 -16.58 -6.15
CA ALA A 93 -7.85 -17.46 -4.98
C ALA A 93 -8.07 -16.65 -3.68
N ASN A 94 -7.36 -15.55 -3.49
CA ASN A 94 -7.53 -14.66 -2.35
C ASN A 94 -8.94 -14.05 -2.29
N MET A 95 -9.46 -13.60 -3.43
CA MET A 95 -10.82 -13.05 -3.53
C MET A 95 -11.89 -14.10 -3.23
N LEU A 96 -11.74 -15.33 -3.74
CA LEU A 96 -12.66 -16.44 -3.43
C LEU A 96 -12.61 -16.80 -1.95
N SER A 97 -11.42 -16.82 -1.35
CA SER A 97 -11.25 -17.06 0.08
C SER A 97 -11.90 -15.95 0.93
N ALA A 98 -11.72 -14.69 0.54
CA ALA A 98 -12.34 -13.56 1.22
C ALA A 98 -13.86 -13.56 1.07
N LEU A 99 -14.40 -13.88 -0.12
CA LEU A 99 -15.83 -13.99 -0.36
C LEU A 99 -16.47 -15.13 0.47
N ALA A 100 -15.78 -16.24 0.62
CA ALA A 100 -16.27 -17.38 1.42
C ALA A 100 -16.39 -17.05 2.92
N GLN A 101 -15.68 -16.01 3.40
CA GLN A 101 -15.73 -15.56 4.79
C GLN A 101 -16.81 -14.50 5.06
N VAL A 102 -17.54 -14.07 4.02
CA VAL A 102 -18.64 -13.11 4.21
C VAL A 102 -19.77 -13.76 4.99
N ASP A 103 -20.18 -13.12 6.06
CA ASP A 103 -21.20 -13.60 7.01
C ASP A 103 -22.65 -13.59 6.47
N ASN A 104 -22.86 -13.11 5.25
CA ASN A 104 -24.16 -13.05 4.58
C ASN A 104 -24.27 -14.13 3.49
N LYS A 105 -25.17 -15.09 3.66
CA LYS A 105 -25.36 -16.23 2.73
C LYS A 105 -25.83 -15.84 1.32
N GLU A 106 -26.46 -14.68 1.15
CA GLU A 106 -26.87 -14.16 -0.16
C GLU A 106 -25.67 -13.65 -0.96
N ILE A 107 -24.60 -13.24 -0.27
CA ILE A 107 -23.33 -12.78 -0.88
C ILE A 107 -22.44 -14.00 -1.07
N SER A 108 -22.34 -14.45 -2.28
CA SER A 108 -21.64 -15.70 -2.59
C SER A 108 -21.22 -15.74 -4.05
N THR A 109 -20.54 -16.79 -4.45
CA THR A 109 -20.13 -17.02 -5.83
C THR A 109 -21.29 -17.10 -6.83
N ASP A 110 -22.54 -17.28 -6.40
CA ASP A 110 -23.72 -17.20 -7.29
C ASP A 110 -24.17 -15.76 -7.56
N SER A 111 -23.84 -14.82 -6.66
CA SER A 111 -24.32 -13.44 -6.71
C SER A 111 -23.21 -12.40 -6.95
N VAL A 112 -21.95 -12.82 -6.89
CA VAL A 112 -20.77 -12.00 -7.11
C VAL A 112 -19.93 -12.56 -8.26
N ALA A 113 -19.78 -11.79 -9.32
CA ALA A 113 -18.79 -12.08 -10.36
C ALA A 113 -17.44 -11.50 -9.96
N ILE A 114 -16.39 -12.31 -10.00
CA ILE A 114 -15.00 -11.91 -9.79
C ILE A 114 -14.24 -12.14 -11.08
N VAL A 115 -13.62 -11.11 -11.61
CA VAL A 115 -12.76 -11.17 -12.80
C VAL A 115 -11.35 -10.75 -12.42
N ALA A 116 -10.34 -11.56 -12.71
CA ALA A 116 -8.94 -11.26 -12.50
C ALA A 116 -8.20 -11.21 -13.85
N PRO A 117 -8.07 -10.01 -14.46
CA PRO A 117 -7.38 -9.84 -15.73
C PRO A 117 -5.90 -10.19 -15.61
N PHE A 118 -5.33 -10.80 -16.65
CA PHE A 118 -3.92 -11.04 -16.76
C PHE A 118 -3.27 -10.01 -17.71
N PHE A 119 -2.62 -9.01 -17.13
CA PHE A 119 -1.82 -8.05 -17.88
C PHE A 119 -0.41 -8.59 -18.10
N ALA A 120 -0.29 -9.57 -19.00
CA ALA A 120 0.97 -10.24 -19.30
C ALA A 120 2.04 -9.30 -19.86
N ASN A 121 3.30 -9.60 -19.56
CA ASN A 121 4.45 -8.98 -20.20
C ASN A 121 5.49 -10.03 -20.65
N GLY A 122 6.61 -9.58 -21.27
CA GLY A 122 7.62 -10.48 -21.80
C GLY A 122 8.29 -11.41 -20.77
N ASP A 123 8.31 -11.03 -19.49
CA ASP A 123 8.96 -11.81 -18.43
C ASP A 123 8.14 -13.06 -18.07
N ASP A 124 6.82 -13.04 -18.32
CA ASP A 124 5.92 -14.13 -17.99
C ASP A 124 6.16 -15.39 -18.83
N LYS A 125 6.93 -15.28 -19.90
CA LYS A 125 7.36 -16.44 -20.70
C LYS A 125 8.00 -17.51 -19.82
N ASN A 126 8.83 -17.09 -18.86
CA ASN A 126 9.54 -18.02 -17.97
C ASN A 126 8.71 -18.38 -16.71
N ASN A 127 7.66 -17.64 -16.43
CA ASN A 127 6.81 -17.81 -15.24
C ASN A 127 5.52 -18.59 -15.52
N GLY A 128 5.40 -19.18 -16.70
CA GLY A 128 4.37 -20.18 -16.96
C GLY A 128 2.98 -19.64 -17.31
N GLY A 129 2.82 -18.41 -17.71
CA GLY A 129 1.48 -17.90 -18.06
C GLY A 129 1.44 -17.11 -19.36
N TYR A 130 2.59 -16.81 -19.89
CA TYR A 130 2.70 -15.90 -21.03
C TYR A 130 2.16 -16.53 -22.32
N PRO A 131 1.26 -15.85 -23.04
CA PRO A 131 0.74 -16.31 -24.32
C PRO A 131 1.80 -16.12 -25.43
N TRP A 132 2.88 -16.88 -25.37
CA TRP A 132 4.05 -16.73 -26.21
C TRP A 132 4.04 -17.69 -27.41
N ILE A 133 4.60 -17.23 -28.52
CA ILE A 133 4.84 -18.07 -29.69
C ILE A 133 6.21 -18.72 -29.51
N ASP A 134 6.24 -20.05 -29.54
CA ASP A 134 7.47 -20.82 -29.40
C ASP A 134 8.49 -20.46 -30.50
N GLY A 135 9.75 -20.48 -30.14
CA GLY A 135 10.87 -20.21 -31.04
C GLY A 135 11.20 -18.72 -31.25
N LEU A 136 10.42 -17.79 -30.70
CA LEU A 136 10.77 -16.36 -30.72
C LEU A 136 11.62 -15.97 -29.51
N PRO A 137 12.56 -15.02 -29.67
CA PRO A 137 13.30 -14.47 -28.55
C PRO A 137 12.40 -13.85 -27.50
N SER A 138 12.86 -13.80 -26.23
CA SER A 138 12.16 -13.11 -25.15
C SER A 138 11.86 -11.65 -25.53
N GLY A 139 10.65 -11.20 -25.20
CA GLY A 139 10.17 -9.85 -25.54
C GLY A 139 9.72 -9.68 -27.00
N GLN A 140 9.66 -10.75 -27.79
CA GLN A 140 9.21 -10.71 -29.18
C GLN A 140 8.02 -11.64 -29.41
N GLY A 141 6.90 -11.06 -29.80
CA GLY A 141 5.71 -11.80 -30.25
C GLY A 141 4.84 -12.32 -29.10
N SER A 142 3.63 -12.60 -29.48
CA SER A 142 2.61 -13.32 -28.71
C SER A 142 1.74 -14.09 -29.69
N TYR A 143 0.78 -14.87 -29.21
CA TYR A 143 -0.29 -15.36 -30.08
C TYR A 143 -0.98 -14.19 -30.76
N THR A 144 -1.45 -14.41 -31.98
CA THR A 144 -1.91 -13.34 -32.89
C THR A 144 -3.01 -12.44 -32.34
N SER A 145 -3.75 -12.89 -31.32
CA SER A 145 -4.83 -12.12 -30.68
C SER A 145 -4.52 -11.70 -29.24
N ALA A 146 -3.50 -12.26 -28.59
CA ALA A 146 -3.22 -12.02 -27.19
C ALA A 146 -2.62 -10.64 -26.93
N LEU A 147 -3.23 -9.88 -26.02
CA LEU A 147 -2.72 -8.60 -25.56
C LEU A 147 -1.56 -8.82 -24.58
N VAL A 148 -0.43 -8.19 -24.87
CA VAL A 148 0.78 -8.27 -24.04
C VAL A 148 1.43 -6.89 -23.98
N TRP A 149 1.89 -6.50 -22.80
CA TRP A 149 2.49 -5.20 -22.52
C TRP A 149 4.02 -5.27 -22.40
N LYS A 150 4.68 -4.13 -22.43
CA LYS A 150 6.11 -4.02 -22.16
C LYS A 150 6.33 -3.75 -20.67
N GLY A 151 7.07 -4.63 -19.98
CA GLY A 151 7.40 -4.45 -18.57
C GLY A 151 6.17 -4.17 -17.71
N SER A 152 6.24 -3.14 -16.88
CA SER A 152 5.13 -2.71 -16.01
C SER A 152 4.23 -1.62 -16.61
N GLN A 153 4.31 -1.36 -17.92
CA GLN A 153 3.51 -0.28 -18.55
C GLN A 153 2.00 -0.50 -18.43
N TRP A 154 1.55 -1.75 -18.30
CA TRP A 154 0.15 -2.08 -18.03
C TRP A 154 -0.38 -1.39 -16.75
N SER A 155 0.46 -1.20 -15.74
CA SER A 155 0.07 -0.63 -14.44
C SER A 155 -0.21 0.88 -14.49
N ALA A 156 0.04 1.50 -15.62
CA ALA A 156 -0.14 2.94 -15.81
C ALA A 156 -0.86 3.28 -17.11
N GLY A 157 -1.65 2.36 -17.64
CA GLY A 157 -2.45 2.62 -18.82
C GLY A 157 -1.70 2.53 -20.15
N GLY A 158 -0.47 2.02 -20.17
CA GLY A 158 0.30 1.87 -21.40
C GLY A 158 -0.43 1.03 -22.45
N ASN A 159 -0.15 1.32 -23.73
CA ASN A 159 -0.68 0.52 -24.83
C ASN A 159 -0.03 -0.86 -24.86
N ALA A 160 -0.79 -1.88 -25.20
CA ALA A 160 -0.26 -3.22 -25.42
C ALA A 160 0.76 -3.20 -26.55
N GLN A 161 1.86 -3.92 -26.37
CA GLN A 161 2.92 -4.04 -27.37
C GLN A 161 2.55 -5.03 -28.47
N TYR A 162 1.79 -6.06 -28.14
CA TYR A 162 1.35 -7.14 -29.03
C TYR A 162 -0.16 -7.31 -28.96
N PRO A 163 -0.81 -7.86 -30.00
CA PRO A 163 -0.21 -8.49 -31.17
C PRO A 163 0.31 -7.54 -32.26
N TYR A 164 -0.03 -6.25 -32.21
CA TYR A 164 0.32 -5.29 -33.26
C TYR A 164 1.40 -4.33 -32.80
N LYS A 165 2.64 -4.79 -32.76
CA LYS A 165 3.78 -3.94 -32.42
C LYS A 165 3.75 -2.61 -33.20
N PHE A 166 3.85 -1.48 -32.48
CA PHE A 166 3.83 -0.10 -32.98
C PHE A 166 2.50 0.43 -33.56
N LYS A 167 1.45 -0.38 -33.65
CA LYS A 167 0.15 0.06 -34.15
C LYS A 167 -0.99 -0.18 -33.16
N ASN A 168 -0.68 -0.79 -32.02
CA ASN A 168 -1.69 -1.09 -31.02
C ASN A 168 -1.99 0.15 -30.17
N THR A 169 -3.27 0.52 -30.12
CA THR A 169 -3.78 1.64 -29.32
C THR A 169 -4.60 1.18 -28.13
N ILE A 170 -4.58 -0.12 -27.82
CA ILE A 170 -5.30 -0.69 -26.69
C ILE A 170 -4.49 -0.50 -25.41
N SER A 171 -4.88 0.48 -24.63
CA SER A 171 -4.43 0.69 -23.27
C SER A 171 -4.97 -0.40 -22.34
N SER A 172 -4.24 -0.74 -21.29
CA SER A 172 -4.79 -1.57 -20.20
C SER A 172 -6.05 -0.96 -19.59
N TYR A 173 -6.15 0.37 -19.58
CA TYR A 173 -7.36 1.08 -19.13
C TYR A 173 -8.53 0.92 -20.09
N THR A 174 -8.28 0.82 -21.40
CA THR A 174 -9.33 0.46 -22.36
C THR A 174 -9.91 -0.93 -22.06
N CYS A 175 -9.08 -1.87 -21.61
CA CYS A 175 -9.56 -3.18 -21.19
C CYS A 175 -10.49 -3.07 -19.98
N LEU A 176 -10.11 -2.27 -18.98
CA LEU A 176 -10.94 -2.02 -17.79
C LEU A 176 -12.26 -1.34 -18.16
N ASP A 177 -12.23 -0.33 -19.02
CA ASP A 177 -13.44 0.33 -19.52
C ASP A 177 -14.43 -0.69 -20.11
N GLN A 178 -13.93 -1.60 -20.95
CA GLN A 178 -14.78 -2.58 -21.62
C GLN A 178 -15.34 -3.64 -20.68
N ILE A 179 -14.56 -4.05 -19.66
CA ILE A 179 -15.06 -4.97 -18.62
C ILE A 179 -16.14 -4.29 -17.77
N ILE A 180 -15.96 -3.01 -17.40
CA ILE A 180 -16.96 -2.24 -16.66
C ILE A 180 -18.25 -2.11 -17.49
N GLN A 181 -18.14 -1.70 -18.75
CA GLN A 181 -19.28 -1.55 -19.66
C GLN A 181 -20.03 -2.86 -19.90
N TYR A 182 -19.31 -3.98 -19.92
CA TYR A 182 -19.93 -5.30 -20.04
C TYR A 182 -20.83 -5.59 -18.84
N PHE A 183 -20.35 -5.39 -17.61
CA PHE A 183 -21.15 -5.63 -16.42
C PHE A 183 -22.23 -4.56 -16.16
N ASP A 184 -22.11 -3.37 -16.75
CA ASP A 184 -23.16 -2.34 -16.71
C ASP A 184 -24.32 -2.64 -17.68
N ASN A 185 -24.16 -3.59 -18.58
CA ASN A 185 -25.21 -3.95 -19.53
C ASN A 185 -26.40 -4.61 -18.83
N LYS A 186 -27.44 -3.82 -18.55
CA LYS A 186 -28.64 -4.27 -17.83
C LYS A 186 -29.48 -5.31 -18.59
N SER A 187 -29.30 -5.42 -19.91
CA SER A 187 -29.93 -6.49 -20.69
C SER A 187 -29.31 -7.85 -20.40
N LEU A 188 -28.03 -7.90 -20.07
CA LEU A 188 -27.32 -9.12 -19.67
C LEU A 188 -27.37 -9.32 -18.14
N PHE A 189 -27.14 -8.25 -17.39
CA PHE A 189 -26.99 -8.26 -15.93
C PHE A 189 -28.02 -7.33 -15.26
N PRO A 190 -29.30 -7.69 -15.25
CA PRO A 190 -30.36 -6.80 -14.78
C PRO A 190 -30.20 -6.39 -13.31
N ASN A 191 -29.57 -7.24 -12.49
CA ASN A 191 -29.54 -7.13 -11.05
C ASN A 191 -28.21 -6.63 -10.46
N ILE A 192 -27.17 -6.34 -11.28
CA ILE A 192 -25.93 -5.79 -10.77
C ILE A 192 -26.16 -4.37 -10.21
N ASN A 193 -25.89 -4.20 -8.93
CA ASN A 193 -26.06 -2.96 -8.18
C ASN A 193 -24.76 -2.19 -7.98
N GLN A 194 -23.61 -2.87 -8.11
CA GLN A 194 -22.28 -2.28 -7.89
C GLN A 194 -21.23 -2.98 -8.74
N ILE A 195 -20.33 -2.20 -9.34
CA ILE A 195 -19.10 -2.66 -9.95
C ILE A 195 -17.94 -2.13 -9.11
N VAL A 196 -16.95 -2.97 -8.82
CA VAL A 196 -15.74 -2.61 -8.07
C VAL A 196 -14.52 -2.89 -8.93
N VAL A 197 -13.66 -1.90 -9.11
CA VAL A 197 -12.32 -2.08 -9.67
C VAL A 197 -11.36 -2.08 -8.50
N ALA A 198 -10.71 -3.20 -8.26
CA ALA A 198 -9.88 -3.44 -7.08
C ALA A 198 -8.45 -3.79 -7.46
N GLY A 199 -7.49 -3.48 -6.61
CA GLY A 199 -6.10 -3.87 -6.77
C GLY A 199 -5.32 -3.72 -5.48
N HIS A 200 -4.30 -4.56 -5.30
CA HIS A 200 -3.37 -4.50 -4.18
C HIS A 200 -1.94 -4.33 -4.71
N SER A 201 -1.07 -3.66 -3.95
CA SER A 201 0.33 -3.44 -4.36
C SER A 201 0.41 -2.64 -5.67
N LEU A 202 1.12 -3.12 -6.69
CA LEU A 202 1.15 -2.49 -8.01
C LEU A 202 -0.24 -2.44 -8.67
N GLY A 203 -1.12 -3.43 -8.39
CA GLY A 203 -2.53 -3.38 -8.77
C GLY A 203 -3.25 -2.21 -8.11
N GLY A 204 -2.97 -1.90 -6.84
CA GLY A 204 -3.47 -0.72 -6.14
C GLY A 204 -3.03 0.59 -6.80
N GLN A 205 -1.75 0.69 -7.20
CA GLN A 205 -1.26 1.83 -8.00
C GLN A 205 -2.00 1.94 -9.33
N THR A 206 -2.26 0.81 -9.99
CA THR A 206 -3.00 0.76 -11.26
C THR A 206 -4.41 1.32 -11.08
N VAL A 207 -5.11 0.88 -10.03
CA VAL A 207 -6.48 1.35 -9.73
C VAL A 207 -6.50 2.84 -9.41
N GLN A 208 -5.56 3.34 -8.62
CA GLN A 208 -5.49 4.76 -8.26
C GLN A 208 -5.19 5.63 -9.51
N ARG A 209 -4.25 5.23 -10.35
CA ARG A 209 -3.96 5.90 -11.62
C ARG A 209 -5.16 5.85 -12.58
N TYR A 210 -5.84 4.70 -12.66
CA TYR A 210 -7.05 4.55 -13.46
C TYR A 210 -8.19 5.42 -12.91
N ALA A 211 -8.36 5.52 -11.60
CA ALA A 211 -9.33 6.45 -11.02
C ALA A 211 -9.02 7.90 -11.40
N ALA A 212 -7.72 8.28 -11.46
CA ALA A 212 -7.31 9.65 -11.79
C ALA A 212 -7.60 10.04 -13.25
N ILE A 213 -7.29 9.17 -14.22
CA ILE A 213 -7.40 9.52 -15.64
C ILE A 213 -8.37 8.62 -16.43
N GLY A 214 -9.05 7.70 -15.77
CA GLY A 214 -10.08 6.86 -16.39
C GLY A 214 -11.25 7.69 -16.89
N LYS A 215 -11.81 7.29 -18.04
CA LYS A 215 -12.93 7.97 -18.67
C LYS A 215 -14.18 7.95 -17.78
N GLN A 216 -15.01 8.96 -17.96
CA GLN A 216 -16.39 8.94 -17.47
C GLN A 216 -17.21 8.06 -18.42
N LEU A 217 -17.51 6.83 -18.00
CA LEU A 217 -18.16 5.84 -18.87
C LEU A 217 -19.67 6.02 -18.96
N GLY A 218 -20.26 6.90 -18.14
CA GLY A 218 -21.71 7.12 -18.10
C GLY A 218 -22.49 5.87 -17.68
N THR A 219 -21.92 5.03 -16.83
CA THR A 219 -22.55 3.80 -16.35
C THR A 219 -23.80 4.08 -15.54
N THR A 220 -24.81 3.21 -15.67
CA THR A 220 -26.00 3.22 -14.83
C THR A 220 -25.76 2.55 -13.47
N THR A 221 -24.80 1.64 -13.43
CA THR A 221 -24.36 0.97 -12.20
C THR A 221 -23.24 1.79 -11.58
N PRO A 222 -23.31 2.10 -10.28
CA PRO A 222 -22.21 2.74 -9.55
C PRO A 222 -20.91 1.95 -9.67
N VAL A 223 -19.80 2.67 -9.88
CA VAL A 223 -18.44 2.10 -9.93
C VAL A 223 -17.64 2.65 -8.76
N SER A 224 -16.97 1.78 -8.01
CA SER A 224 -16.03 2.17 -6.96
C SER A 224 -14.65 1.56 -7.20
N TYR A 225 -13.62 2.18 -6.60
CA TYR A 225 -12.22 1.87 -6.85
C TYR A 225 -11.55 1.52 -5.53
N TRP A 226 -11.20 0.25 -5.31
CA TRP A 226 -10.53 -0.21 -4.10
C TRP A 226 -9.01 -0.21 -4.29
N VAL A 227 -8.32 0.63 -3.53
CA VAL A 227 -6.87 0.87 -3.62
C VAL A 227 -6.19 0.32 -2.38
N GLY A 228 -5.68 -0.92 -2.48
CA GLY A 228 -5.03 -1.64 -1.39
C GLY A 228 -3.51 -1.53 -1.42
N ASN A 229 -2.89 -1.01 -0.37
CA ASN A 229 -1.44 -0.96 -0.13
C ASN A 229 -0.58 -0.62 -1.37
N PRO A 230 -0.85 0.43 -2.15
CA PRO A 230 0.05 0.80 -3.24
C PRO A 230 1.40 1.27 -2.68
N ASN A 231 2.49 1.02 -3.43
CA ASN A 231 3.80 1.53 -3.02
C ASN A 231 3.90 3.06 -3.20
N SER A 232 3.26 3.59 -4.24
CA SER A 232 3.19 5.02 -4.55
C SER A 232 1.83 5.38 -5.15
N TYR A 233 1.59 6.68 -5.30
CA TYR A 233 0.39 7.25 -5.90
C TYR A 233 0.78 8.16 -7.06
N VAL A 234 0.00 8.21 -8.15
CA VAL A 234 0.15 9.33 -9.08
C VAL A 234 -0.26 10.61 -8.35
N TRP A 235 0.63 11.57 -8.32
CA TRP A 235 0.43 12.82 -7.58
C TRP A 235 -0.32 13.83 -8.45
N LEU A 236 -1.38 14.42 -7.90
CA LEU A 236 -2.32 15.22 -8.68
C LEU A 236 -1.91 16.70 -8.81
N SER A 237 -0.86 17.14 -8.09
CA SER A 237 -0.23 18.47 -8.21
C SER A 237 1.24 18.34 -8.59
N ALA A 238 1.88 19.47 -8.92
CA ALA A 238 3.34 19.51 -9.11
C ALA A 238 4.09 19.62 -7.76
N ASP A 239 3.42 20.07 -6.71
CA ASP A 239 4.01 20.20 -5.39
C ASP A 239 4.24 18.82 -4.76
N ARG A 240 5.29 18.72 -3.95
CA ARG A 240 5.63 17.50 -3.20
C ARG A 240 5.84 17.84 -1.73
N PRO A 241 5.50 16.92 -0.82
CA PRO A 241 5.70 17.13 0.61
C PRO A 241 7.19 17.14 1.01
N LEU A 242 8.04 16.46 0.25
CA LEU A 242 9.48 16.36 0.51
C LEU A 242 10.30 17.01 -0.62
N SER A 243 11.61 17.17 -0.41
CA SER A 243 12.52 17.80 -1.36
C SER A 243 12.56 17.06 -2.71
N THR A 244 12.52 17.82 -3.79
CA THR A 244 12.63 17.31 -5.17
C THR A 244 14.01 17.57 -5.80
N ALA A 245 14.92 18.18 -5.05
CA ALA A 245 16.18 18.70 -5.58
C ALA A 245 17.07 17.61 -6.20
N SER A 246 17.05 16.40 -5.66
CA SER A 246 17.82 15.24 -6.15
C SER A 246 17.08 14.38 -7.17
N CYS A 247 15.84 14.76 -7.56
CA CYS A 247 15.00 13.95 -8.41
C CYS A 247 14.38 14.78 -9.56
N PRO A 248 15.10 15.08 -10.63
CA PRO A 248 14.61 15.95 -11.70
C PRO A 248 13.36 15.43 -12.42
N GLY A 249 13.15 14.11 -12.46
CA GLY A 249 11.94 13.49 -13.05
C GLY A 249 10.84 13.17 -12.05
N TYR A 250 10.83 13.80 -10.87
CA TYR A 250 9.88 13.47 -9.78
C TYR A 250 8.42 13.57 -10.19
N ASP A 251 8.12 14.41 -11.15
CA ASP A 251 6.76 14.72 -11.59
C ASP A 251 6.42 14.11 -12.96
N ASP A 252 7.30 13.27 -13.50
CA ASP A 252 7.05 12.55 -14.75
C ASP A 252 5.98 11.46 -14.55
N TYR A 253 5.24 11.18 -15.60
CA TYR A 253 4.29 10.08 -15.56
C TYR A 253 5.08 8.77 -15.41
N ARG A 254 4.82 8.04 -14.42
CA ARG A 254 3.68 7.53 -13.66
C ARG A 254 3.49 8.11 -12.25
N GLU A 255 4.40 8.93 -11.76
CA GLU A 255 4.34 9.48 -10.40
C GLU A 255 3.80 10.93 -10.39
N GLY A 256 3.77 11.57 -11.54
CA GLY A 256 3.12 12.85 -11.83
C GLY A 256 2.57 12.87 -13.24
N TYR A 257 2.53 14.02 -13.89
CA TYR A 257 1.95 14.18 -15.23
C TYR A 257 2.87 14.88 -16.24
N ASN A 258 4.09 15.24 -15.85
CA ASN A 258 5.08 15.71 -16.83
C ASN A 258 5.49 14.56 -17.76
N ALA A 259 6.04 14.90 -18.90
CA ALA A 259 6.46 13.93 -19.93
C ALA A 259 5.39 12.87 -20.29
N PHE A 260 4.11 13.16 -20.04
CA PHE A 260 3.00 12.23 -20.33
C PHE A 260 2.94 11.85 -21.81
N ALA A 261 3.25 12.77 -22.71
CA ALA A 261 3.28 12.53 -24.15
C ALA A 261 4.35 11.51 -24.58
N ASP A 262 5.41 11.35 -23.78
CA ASP A 262 6.49 10.40 -24.04
C ASP A 262 6.16 8.98 -23.55
N TYR A 263 5.13 8.85 -22.73
CA TYR A 263 4.66 7.55 -22.27
C TYR A 263 3.87 6.85 -23.37
N PRO A 264 4.10 5.56 -23.65
CA PRO A 264 3.49 4.86 -24.77
C PRO A 264 2.01 4.57 -24.52
N MET A 265 1.19 5.59 -24.47
CA MET A 265 -0.23 5.53 -24.17
C MET A 265 -1.01 6.50 -25.07
N THR A 266 -2.16 6.04 -25.58
CA THR A 266 -3.12 6.87 -26.32
C THR A 266 -4.40 7.14 -25.51
N TYR A 267 -4.46 6.63 -24.29
CA TYR A 267 -5.58 6.80 -23.40
C TYR A 267 -5.46 8.12 -22.62
N ALA A 268 -6.57 8.81 -22.40
CA ALA A 268 -6.67 10.03 -21.60
C ALA A 268 -5.82 11.24 -22.04
N THR A 269 -5.29 11.25 -23.26
CA THR A 269 -4.46 12.36 -23.78
C THR A 269 -5.18 13.70 -23.68
N ASP A 270 -6.47 13.76 -24.00
CA ASP A 270 -7.26 15.00 -23.96
C ASP A 270 -7.49 15.48 -22.52
N LEU A 271 -7.76 14.56 -21.58
CA LEU A 271 -7.93 14.90 -20.16
C LEU A 271 -6.62 15.44 -19.57
N VAL A 272 -5.49 14.78 -19.86
CA VAL A 272 -4.20 15.24 -19.35
C VAL A 272 -3.80 16.58 -19.99
N ALA A 273 -4.06 16.78 -21.27
CA ALA A 273 -3.86 18.05 -21.95
C ALA A 273 -4.72 19.19 -21.37
N SER A 274 -5.88 18.87 -20.78
CA SER A 274 -6.73 19.84 -20.10
C SER A 274 -6.17 20.30 -18.73
N GLY A 275 -5.08 19.69 -18.26
CA GLY A 275 -4.35 20.11 -17.07
C GLY A 275 -4.82 19.46 -15.79
N ARG A 276 -4.03 19.68 -14.72
CA ARG A 276 -4.17 19.00 -13.41
C ARG A 276 -5.49 19.27 -12.70
N SER A 277 -6.06 20.46 -12.86
CA SER A 277 -7.38 20.79 -12.27
C SER A 277 -8.47 19.89 -12.86
N SER A 278 -8.43 19.60 -14.16
CA SER A 278 -9.37 18.69 -14.82
C SER A 278 -9.16 17.24 -14.37
N ILE A 279 -7.90 16.83 -14.19
CA ILE A 279 -7.56 15.50 -13.66
C ILE A 279 -8.07 15.36 -12.21
N LEU A 280 -7.83 16.36 -11.36
CA LEU A 280 -8.31 16.36 -9.97
C LEU A 280 -9.85 16.32 -9.91
N ALA A 281 -10.53 17.09 -10.76
CA ALA A 281 -11.98 17.07 -10.84
C ALA A 281 -12.49 15.69 -11.28
N ASN A 282 -11.84 15.07 -12.28
CA ASN A 282 -12.17 13.70 -12.72
C ASN A 282 -11.93 12.66 -11.60
N PHE A 283 -10.85 12.80 -10.85
CA PHE A 283 -10.55 11.92 -9.71
C PHE A 283 -11.60 12.08 -8.61
N ASN A 284 -11.91 13.31 -8.20
CA ASN A 284 -12.86 13.61 -7.14
C ASN A 284 -14.33 13.26 -7.50
N SER A 285 -14.64 13.03 -8.78
CA SER A 285 -15.95 12.55 -9.20
C SER A 285 -16.16 11.05 -9.00
N LYS A 286 -15.15 10.32 -8.57
CA LYS A 286 -15.15 8.87 -8.41
C LYS A 286 -15.11 8.48 -6.94
N ALA A 287 -15.67 7.30 -6.60
CA ALA A 287 -15.62 6.77 -5.26
C ALA A 287 -14.36 5.90 -5.08
N VAL A 288 -13.36 6.42 -4.38
CA VAL A 288 -12.10 5.72 -4.13
C VAL A 288 -12.07 5.19 -2.69
N ASN A 289 -11.96 3.88 -2.57
CA ASN A 289 -11.86 3.18 -1.30
C ASN A 289 -10.39 2.87 -1.00
N TYR A 290 -9.76 3.67 -0.16
CA TYR A 290 -8.39 3.46 0.25
C TYR A 290 -8.32 2.40 1.35
N ALA A 291 -7.44 1.42 1.17
CA ALA A 291 -7.19 0.40 2.17
C ALA A 291 -5.69 0.36 2.51
N ARG A 292 -5.37 0.61 3.78
CA ARG A 292 -4.01 0.70 4.29
C ARG A 292 -3.73 -0.39 5.32
N GLY A 293 -2.74 -1.24 5.03
CA GLY A 293 -2.19 -2.19 6.00
C GLY A 293 -1.27 -1.46 6.98
N THR A 294 -1.63 -1.40 8.25
CA THR A 294 -0.91 -0.60 9.25
C THR A 294 0.51 -1.11 9.54
N LEU A 295 0.79 -2.38 9.23
CA LEU A 295 2.10 -3.01 9.39
C LEU A 295 2.91 -3.05 8.08
N ASP A 296 2.41 -2.46 7.00
CA ASP A 296 3.08 -2.43 5.69
C ASP A 296 3.95 -1.17 5.57
N LEU A 297 5.12 -1.22 6.18
CA LEU A 297 6.10 -0.12 6.24
C LEU A 297 7.20 -0.24 5.18
N GLY A 298 7.07 -1.19 4.25
CA GLY A 298 8.09 -1.42 3.23
C GLY A 298 8.20 -0.31 2.19
N ASP A 299 9.31 -0.34 1.47
CA ASP A 299 9.57 0.47 0.29
C ASP A 299 10.12 -0.43 -0.83
N ASP A 300 9.45 -0.44 -1.99
CA ASP A 300 9.88 -1.15 -3.21
C ASP A 300 10.26 -0.16 -4.31
N SER A 301 10.58 1.09 -3.96
CA SER A 301 10.93 2.11 -4.95
C SER A 301 12.26 1.78 -5.60
N SER A 302 12.26 1.75 -6.93
CA SER A 302 13.47 1.66 -7.75
C SER A 302 13.86 3.03 -8.35
N SER A 303 13.18 4.10 -7.94
CA SER A 303 13.39 5.46 -8.45
C SER A 303 13.12 6.49 -7.34
N CYS A 304 13.72 7.67 -7.47
CA CYS A 304 13.58 8.76 -6.49
C CYS A 304 12.20 9.41 -6.44
N ALA A 305 11.38 9.27 -7.47
CA ALA A 305 10.11 10.02 -7.54
C ALA A 305 9.13 9.67 -6.41
N PRO A 306 8.87 8.41 -6.04
CA PRO A 306 8.07 8.07 -4.87
C PRO A 306 8.63 8.63 -3.55
N GLU A 307 9.94 8.71 -3.39
CA GLU A 307 10.59 9.24 -2.18
C GLU A 307 10.28 10.71 -1.94
N THR A 308 9.98 11.47 -2.99
CA THR A 308 9.51 12.87 -2.85
C THR A 308 8.14 13.00 -2.19
N THR A 309 7.44 11.89 -2.02
CA THR A 309 6.12 11.82 -1.38
C THR A 309 6.12 11.11 -0.03
N GLY A 310 7.22 10.47 0.35
CA GLY A 310 7.42 9.79 1.64
C GLY A 310 8.48 8.70 1.56
N ALA A 311 9.19 8.43 2.65
CA ALA A 311 10.27 7.44 2.71
C ALA A 311 9.78 5.99 2.61
N ASN A 312 8.52 5.71 2.90
CA ASN A 312 7.93 4.39 2.85
C ASN A 312 6.46 4.46 2.45
N ARG A 313 5.82 3.30 2.24
CA ARG A 313 4.41 3.22 1.84
C ARG A 313 3.47 3.95 2.79
N ASN A 314 3.76 3.90 4.09
CA ASN A 314 2.93 4.53 5.10
C ASN A 314 2.94 6.06 5.00
N GLU A 315 4.14 6.66 4.95
CA GLU A 315 4.28 8.10 4.77
C GLU A 315 3.68 8.59 3.45
N ARG A 316 3.90 7.85 2.36
CA ARG A 316 3.32 8.17 1.04
C ARG A 316 1.80 8.18 1.08
N PHE A 317 1.20 7.24 1.80
CA PHE A 317 -0.24 7.20 1.99
C PHE A 317 -0.73 8.45 2.73
N PHE A 318 -0.18 8.75 3.90
CA PHE A 318 -0.65 9.90 4.70
C PHE A 318 -0.39 11.23 4.01
N ASN A 319 0.76 11.38 3.37
CA ASN A 319 1.06 12.58 2.60
C ASN A 319 0.10 12.74 1.41
N PHE A 320 -0.27 11.63 0.75
CA PHE A 320 -1.23 11.66 -0.34
C PHE A 320 -2.62 12.11 0.13
N ILE A 321 -3.19 11.46 1.16
CA ILE A 321 -4.53 11.82 1.64
C ILE A 321 -4.58 13.17 2.34
N LYS A 322 -3.45 13.67 2.87
CA LYS A 322 -3.32 15.04 3.37
C LYS A 322 -3.34 16.07 2.24
N ALA A 323 -2.64 15.80 1.14
CA ALA A 323 -2.59 16.69 -0.03
C ALA A 323 -3.89 16.65 -0.85
N PHE A 324 -4.52 15.47 -0.94
CA PHE A 324 -5.74 15.20 -1.70
C PHE A 324 -6.75 14.51 -0.80
N PRO A 325 -7.43 15.27 0.07
CA PRO A 325 -8.37 14.71 1.04
C PRO A 325 -9.46 13.90 0.34
N PRO A 326 -9.87 12.76 0.93
CA PRO A 326 -10.96 11.95 0.42
C PRO A 326 -12.20 12.79 0.12
N SER A 327 -12.80 12.60 -1.05
CA SER A 327 -13.91 13.40 -1.53
C SER A 327 -15.25 12.72 -1.27
N CYS A 328 -16.31 13.51 -1.21
CA CYS A 328 -17.67 13.03 -1.14
C CYS A 328 -18.55 13.82 -2.11
N PRO A 329 -18.52 13.50 -3.41
CA PRO A 329 -19.26 14.23 -4.42
C PRO A 329 -20.78 14.01 -4.29
N ASP A 330 -21.20 12.93 -3.65
CA ASP A 330 -22.61 12.60 -3.45
C ASP A 330 -23.08 13.06 -2.05
N PRO A 331 -24.01 14.07 -1.97
CA PRO A 331 -24.54 14.53 -0.69
C PRO A 331 -25.27 13.43 0.12
N SER A 332 -25.72 12.35 -0.54
CA SER A 332 -26.33 11.21 0.15
C SER A 332 -25.29 10.34 0.88
N GLY A 333 -24.01 10.57 0.67
CA GLY A 333 -22.91 9.80 1.23
C GLY A 333 -22.71 8.42 0.60
N ARG A 334 -23.46 8.07 -0.43
CA ARG A 334 -23.44 6.72 -1.03
C ARG A 334 -22.21 6.46 -1.90
N ASN A 335 -21.77 7.50 -2.61
CA ASN A 335 -20.65 7.41 -3.56
C ASN A 335 -19.47 8.26 -3.10
N CYS A 336 -19.08 8.10 -1.84
CA CYS A 336 -17.98 8.83 -1.25
C CYS A 336 -16.75 7.94 -1.09
N ASP A 337 -15.58 8.56 -1.06
CA ASP A 337 -14.34 7.88 -0.72
C ASP A 337 -14.41 7.29 0.69
N THR A 338 -13.64 6.24 0.93
CA THR A 338 -13.43 5.68 2.26
C THR A 338 -11.94 5.52 2.54
N VAL A 339 -11.59 5.55 3.80
CA VAL A 339 -10.24 5.24 4.27
C VAL A 339 -10.34 4.15 5.32
N ASP A 340 -9.78 3.00 5.00
CA ASP A 340 -9.84 1.81 5.85
C ASP A 340 -8.44 1.40 6.29
N PHE A 341 -8.25 1.18 7.58
CA PHE A 341 -7.04 0.65 8.16
C PHE A 341 -7.22 -0.83 8.50
N VAL A 342 -6.25 -1.63 8.10
CA VAL A 342 -6.25 -3.08 8.33
C VAL A 342 -4.96 -3.46 9.04
N VAL A 343 -5.04 -4.18 10.14
CA VAL A 343 -3.86 -4.71 10.83
C VAL A 343 -3.27 -5.84 9.99
N SER A 344 -2.46 -5.48 9.02
CA SER A 344 -1.81 -6.37 8.07
C SER A 344 -0.53 -5.73 7.53
N GLY A 345 0.45 -6.57 7.21
CA GLY A 345 1.59 -6.20 6.37
C GLY A 345 1.20 -6.11 4.89
N HIS A 346 2.16 -6.38 3.99
CA HIS A 346 1.93 -6.38 2.54
C HIS A 346 1.26 -7.68 2.06
N ASP A 347 0.11 -8.00 2.64
CA ASP A 347 -0.64 -9.23 2.35
C ASP A 347 -2.01 -8.91 1.74
N GLY A 348 -2.13 -9.12 0.43
CA GLY A 348 -3.36 -8.87 -0.31
C GLY A 348 -4.53 -9.76 0.15
N GLY A 349 -4.26 -11.02 0.53
CA GLY A 349 -5.28 -11.94 1.03
C GLY A 349 -5.87 -11.47 2.36
N ALA A 350 -5.02 -11.10 3.32
CA ALA A 350 -5.44 -10.54 4.60
C ALA A 350 -6.21 -9.23 4.43
N MET A 351 -5.75 -8.35 3.52
CA MET A 351 -6.44 -7.09 3.22
C MET A 351 -7.85 -7.32 2.68
N MET A 352 -8.01 -8.25 1.72
CA MET A 352 -9.31 -8.58 1.11
C MET A 352 -10.24 -9.28 2.10
N ALA A 353 -9.71 -10.16 2.96
CA ALA A 353 -10.48 -10.92 3.95
C ALA A 353 -10.85 -10.11 5.20
N SER A 354 -10.26 -8.94 5.40
CA SER A 354 -10.61 -8.05 6.53
C SER A 354 -12.07 -7.61 6.47
N LYS A 355 -12.63 -7.17 7.61
CA LYS A 355 -14.00 -6.62 7.66
C LYS A 355 -14.18 -5.48 6.66
N ALA A 356 -13.22 -4.56 6.60
CA ALA A 356 -13.25 -3.45 5.65
C ALA A 356 -13.13 -3.94 4.20
N GLY A 357 -12.18 -4.83 3.90
CA GLY A 357 -12.03 -5.43 2.58
C GLY A 357 -13.31 -6.11 2.11
N GLN A 358 -13.90 -6.99 2.93
CA GLN A 358 -15.17 -7.64 2.62
C GLN A 358 -16.30 -6.63 2.38
N ALA A 359 -16.37 -5.56 3.17
CA ALA A 359 -17.38 -4.52 3.01
C ALA A 359 -17.27 -3.85 1.63
N ARG A 360 -16.09 -3.29 1.31
CA ARG A 360 -15.88 -2.56 0.06
C ARG A 360 -15.96 -3.46 -1.16
N LEU A 361 -15.40 -4.68 -1.08
CA LEU A 361 -15.36 -5.61 -2.20
C LEU A 361 -16.71 -6.30 -2.44
N PHE A 362 -17.47 -6.65 -1.38
CA PHE A 362 -18.60 -7.55 -1.55
C PHE A 362 -19.94 -7.03 -1.00
N LYS A 363 -19.95 -6.21 0.06
CA LYS A 363 -21.17 -5.94 0.85
C LYS A 363 -21.80 -4.57 0.57
N ASP A 364 -20.99 -3.52 0.39
CA ASP A 364 -21.49 -2.16 0.19
C ASP A 364 -22.37 -2.07 -1.05
N ASN A 365 -23.56 -1.48 -0.89
CA ASN A 365 -24.55 -1.35 -1.94
C ASN A 365 -25.00 -2.67 -2.61
N PHE A 366 -24.82 -3.81 -1.95
CA PHE A 366 -25.16 -5.12 -2.53
C PHE A 366 -26.65 -5.23 -2.92
N TYR A 367 -27.52 -4.59 -2.16
CA TYR A 367 -28.97 -4.58 -2.42
C TYR A 367 -29.44 -3.40 -3.28
N GLY A 368 -28.55 -2.56 -3.77
CA GLY A 368 -28.89 -1.40 -4.60
C GLY A 368 -29.51 -0.22 -3.83
N ASN A 369 -29.46 -0.26 -2.51
CA ASN A 369 -30.06 0.76 -1.62
C ASN A 369 -29.04 1.79 -1.09
N GLY A 370 -27.78 1.71 -1.54
CA GLY A 370 -26.68 2.59 -1.11
C GLY A 370 -26.18 2.32 0.30
N SER A 371 -26.59 1.21 0.94
CA SER A 371 -26.11 0.87 2.29
C SER A 371 -24.62 0.58 2.31
N ARG A 372 -23.94 0.98 3.38
CA ARG A 372 -22.57 0.58 3.69
C ARG A 372 -22.59 -0.47 4.77
N ALA A 373 -21.89 -1.58 4.54
CA ALA A 373 -21.82 -2.69 5.49
C ALA A 373 -20.80 -2.45 6.60
N TYR A 374 -19.90 -1.50 6.38
CA TYR A 374 -18.84 -1.15 7.29
C TYR A 374 -18.54 0.34 7.16
N ASP A 375 -18.87 1.08 8.20
CA ASP A 375 -18.57 2.50 8.23
C ASP A 375 -18.14 2.82 9.67
N PHE A 376 -16.90 3.22 9.83
CA PHE A 376 -16.37 3.62 11.12
C PHE A 376 -16.78 5.05 11.51
N GLY A 377 -17.80 5.59 10.87
CA GLY A 377 -18.10 7.00 11.01
C GLY A 377 -16.95 7.87 10.54
N TYR A 378 -16.07 7.32 9.69
CA TYR A 378 -14.92 8.02 9.16
C TYR A 378 -15.38 9.08 8.18
N PRO A 379 -15.75 10.25 8.65
CA PRO A 379 -15.80 11.33 7.74
C PRO A 379 -14.35 11.63 7.47
N ARG A 380 -14.04 11.69 6.28
CA ARG A 380 -12.85 12.21 5.65
C ARG A 380 -12.36 13.53 6.27
N GLN A 381 -13.11 14.09 7.19
CA GLN A 381 -12.84 15.27 7.99
C GLN A 381 -11.87 15.05 9.18
N GLN A 382 -11.65 13.81 9.60
CA GLN A 382 -10.77 13.48 10.73
C GLN A 382 -9.29 13.33 10.35
N LEU A 383 -8.97 13.49 9.08
CA LEU A 383 -7.60 13.38 8.58
C LEU A 383 -6.64 14.45 9.10
N GLY A 384 -7.17 15.50 9.78
CA GLY A 384 -6.35 16.57 10.35
C GLY A 384 -5.78 16.27 11.72
N ASP A 385 -6.50 15.50 12.54
CA ASP A 385 -6.24 15.41 13.98
C ASP A 385 -5.80 13.99 14.42
N ASP A 386 -6.21 12.94 13.72
CA ASP A 386 -5.78 11.57 13.97
C ASP A 386 -5.57 10.82 12.67
N PRO A 387 -4.31 10.71 12.18
CA PRO A 387 -4.00 9.95 10.98
C PRO A 387 -4.19 8.43 11.15
N TYR A 388 -4.47 7.95 12.36
CA TYR A 388 -4.65 6.54 12.68
C TYR A 388 -5.92 6.27 13.49
N PRO A 389 -7.10 6.74 13.09
CA PRO A 389 -8.29 6.41 13.85
C PRO A 389 -8.46 4.89 13.84
N ASP A 390 -8.37 4.28 15.01
CA ASP A 390 -8.64 2.86 15.16
C ASP A 390 -10.13 2.62 14.89
N PRO A 391 -10.45 1.90 13.82
CA PRO A 391 -11.84 1.56 13.52
C PRO A 391 -12.52 0.71 14.60
N ASN A 392 -11.77 0.14 15.54
CA ASN A 392 -12.31 -0.62 16.66
C ASN A 392 -12.45 0.22 17.94
N LEU A 393 -12.01 1.48 17.95
CA LEU A 393 -12.15 2.37 19.12
C LEU A 393 -13.63 2.64 19.52
N ASN A 394 -14.60 2.40 18.64
CA ASN A 394 -16.03 2.51 18.99
C ASN A 394 -16.63 1.25 19.60
N SER A 395 -15.90 0.17 19.70
CA SER A 395 -16.33 -1.05 20.39
C SER A 395 -15.50 -1.28 21.63
N SER A 396 -15.95 -0.70 22.72
CA SER A 396 -15.41 -0.87 24.07
C SER A 396 -14.06 -0.16 24.29
N SER A 397 -14.06 1.15 24.35
CA SER A 397 -13.15 1.88 25.24
C SER A 397 -13.48 1.60 26.72
N SER A 398 -13.52 0.34 27.08
CA SER A 398 -13.48 -0.08 28.45
C SER A 398 -12.02 -0.21 28.82
N ALA A 399 -11.48 0.85 29.37
CA ALA A 399 -10.24 0.93 30.09
C ALA A 399 -9.09 1.77 29.49
N ILE A 400 -9.34 2.70 28.54
CA ILE A 400 -8.46 3.87 28.49
C ILE A 400 -8.99 4.81 29.57
N ASN A 401 -8.46 4.62 30.78
CA ASN A 401 -8.78 5.47 31.89
C ASN A 401 -8.26 6.88 31.57
N ASN A 402 -9.15 7.87 31.47
CA ASN A 402 -8.79 9.29 31.57
C ASN A 402 -8.27 9.63 32.99
N ASN A 403 -7.68 8.65 33.67
CA ASN A 403 -7.12 8.81 34.99
C ASN A 403 -5.82 9.58 34.89
N THR A 404 -5.64 10.51 35.79
CA THR A 404 -4.37 11.16 36.02
C THR A 404 -3.61 10.35 37.07
N TYR A 405 -2.42 9.90 36.70
CA TYR A 405 -1.53 9.09 37.53
C TYR A 405 -0.46 9.95 38.21
N ALA A 406 0.45 9.34 38.93
CA ALA A 406 1.55 10.04 39.58
C ALA A 406 2.35 10.91 38.61
N GLY A 407 2.81 12.06 39.10
CA GLY A 407 3.51 13.05 38.27
C GLY A 407 2.60 13.77 37.25
N ASN A 408 1.27 13.77 37.45
CA ASN A 408 0.26 14.29 36.51
C ASN A 408 0.29 13.59 35.13
N MET A 409 0.75 12.35 35.08
CA MET A 409 0.79 11.59 33.83
C MET A 409 -0.61 11.10 33.45
N THR A 410 -0.95 11.24 32.19
CA THR A 410 -2.16 10.69 31.58
C THR A 410 -1.77 9.74 30.45
N TYR A 411 -2.66 8.84 30.06
CA TYR A 411 -2.40 7.95 28.94
C TYR A 411 -2.18 8.77 27.66
N TYR A 412 -1.10 8.47 26.96
CA TYR A 412 -0.68 9.20 25.75
C TYR A 412 -0.71 8.35 24.48
N GLY A 413 -1.12 7.08 24.58
CA GLY A 413 -1.27 6.18 23.45
C GLY A 413 -0.38 4.95 23.52
N CYS A 414 -0.56 4.07 22.54
CA CYS A 414 0.31 2.93 22.30
C CYS A 414 1.44 3.32 21.35
N TRP A 415 2.68 2.95 21.69
CA TRP A 415 3.88 3.30 20.93
C TRP A 415 4.68 2.07 20.55
N SER A 416 5.33 2.10 19.38
CA SER A 416 6.27 1.06 18.99
C SER A 416 7.47 1.07 19.93
N ASP A 417 8.05 -0.10 20.21
CA ASP A 417 9.33 -0.20 20.91
C ASP A 417 10.20 -1.24 20.21
N GLN A 418 11.12 -0.76 19.38
CA GLN A 418 12.06 -1.56 18.61
C GLN A 418 13.47 -1.03 18.85
N SER A 419 14.45 -1.51 18.14
CA SER A 419 15.80 -0.97 18.19
C SER A 419 15.96 0.21 17.22
N PRO A 420 16.41 1.39 17.65
CA PRO A 420 16.64 1.77 19.05
C PRO A 420 15.33 1.90 19.83
N ARG A 421 15.41 1.75 21.15
CA ARG A 421 14.23 1.77 22.02
C ARG A 421 13.55 3.14 22.02
N THR A 422 12.25 3.09 22.23
CA THR A 422 11.43 4.31 22.40
C THR A 422 11.69 4.99 23.75
N ILE A 423 11.97 4.20 24.79
CA ILE A 423 12.45 4.69 26.09
C ILE A 423 13.55 3.75 26.56
N ASP A 424 14.77 4.27 26.74
CA ASP A 424 15.95 3.45 27.01
C ASP A 424 16.05 2.97 28.45
N TYR A 425 15.60 3.78 29.44
CA TYR A 425 15.77 3.47 30.82
C TYR A 425 14.68 2.55 31.36
N MET A 426 14.98 1.26 31.52
CA MET A 426 14.10 0.32 32.20
C MET A 426 14.27 0.47 33.73
N ALA A 427 13.23 0.98 34.37
CA ALA A 427 13.23 1.20 35.83
C ALA A 427 13.11 -0.10 36.61
N TYR A 428 12.31 -1.06 36.15
CA TYR A 428 12.16 -2.39 36.72
C TYR A 428 11.38 -3.34 35.81
N GLN A 429 11.41 -4.63 36.16
CA GLN A 429 10.48 -5.64 35.65
C GLN A 429 9.85 -6.37 36.87
N SER A 430 8.53 -6.59 36.85
CA SER A 430 7.80 -7.19 37.98
C SER A 430 6.49 -7.86 37.54
N ASP A 431 6.25 -9.07 38.08
CA ASP A 431 4.98 -9.81 37.89
C ASP A 431 3.81 -9.20 38.71
N SER A 432 4.05 -8.13 39.46
CA SER A 432 3.02 -7.33 40.12
C SER A 432 2.96 -5.89 39.59
N ASN A 433 3.34 -5.70 38.33
CA ASN A 433 3.31 -4.39 37.68
C ASN A 433 1.88 -3.92 37.42
N THR A 434 1.63 -2.62 37.64
CA THR A 434 0.38 -1.90 37.30
C THR A 434 0.74 -0.54 36.70
N ILE A 435 -0.23 0.14 36.12
CA ILE A 435 -0.02 1.49 35.59
C ILE A 435 0.39 2.43 36.71
N GLU A 436 -0.27 2.39 37.89
CA GLU A 436 0.03 3.23 39.03
C GLU A 436 1.45 3.03 39.53
N LYS A 437 1.88 1.77 39.60
CA LYS A 437 3.24 1.43 40.10
C LYS A 437 4.32 1.96 39.16
N CYS A 438 4.12 1.83 37.86
CA CYS A 438 5.09 2.31 36.87
C CYS A 438 5.13 3.85 36.85
N THR A 439 4.00 4.51 36.75
CA THR A 439 3.93 5.98 36.74
C THR A 439 4.45 6.59 38.03
N GLN A 440 4.15 5.99 39.20
CA GLN A 440 4.71 6.41 40.48
C GLN A 440 6.24 6.26 40.51
N THR A 441 6.76 5.13 40.02
CA THR A 441 8.22 4.89 40.00
C THR A 441 8.93 5.91 39.10
N CYS A 442 8.36 6.25 37.96
CA CYS A 442 8.91 7.26 37.04
C CYS A 442 8.82 8.69 37.66
N ALA A 443 7.69 9.03 38.27
CA ALA A 443 7.49 10.33 38.92
C ALA A 443 8.45 10.52 40.11
N ASP A 444 8.62 9.51 40.95
CA ASP A 444 9.55 9.55 42.11
C ASP A 444 11.01 9.74 41.69
N LYS A 445 11.34 9.32 40.48
CA LYS A 445 12.67 9.52 39.87
C LYS A 445 12.78 10.83 39.05
N GLY A 446 11.72 11.63 38.99
CA GLY A 446 11.72 12.92 38.29
C GLY A 446 11.50 12.82 36.77
N TYR A 447 11.05 11.69 36.24
CA TYR A 447 10.74 11.53 34.83
C TYR A 447 9.32 12.01 34.49
N SER A 448 9.16 12.56 33.31
CA SER A 448 7.90 13.07 32.77
C SER A 448 7.11 12.05 31.96
N ILE A 449 7.74 10.92 31.62
CA ILE A 449 7.18 9.85 30.79
C ILE A 449 7.35 8.51 31.49
N ALA A 450 6.30 7.70 31.47
CA ALA A 450 6.33 6.28 31.83
C ALA A 450 5.83 5.43 30.67
N GLY A 451 6.54 4.37 30.32
CA GLY A 451 6.16 3.39 29.31
C GLY A 451 6.10 1.99 29.90
N ILE A 452 5.08 1.23 29.54
CA ILE A 452 4.93 -0.14 30.03
C ILE A 452 4.90 -1.11 28.87
N GLU A 453 5.76 -2.14 28.92
CA GLU A 453 5.90 -3.16 27.87
C GLU A 453 5.73 -4.56 28.46
N PHE A 454 5.24 -5.52 27.64
CA PHE A 454 5.07 -6.93 28.01
C PHE A 454 4.33 -7.16 29.34
N GLY A 455 3.47 -6.25 29.75
CA GLY A 455 2.79 -6.32 31.03
C GLY A 455 3.71 -5.98 32.21
N SER A 456 4.89 -6.56 32.28
CA SER A 456 5.74 -6.58 33.46
C SER A 456 6.87 -5.54 33.48
N GLN A 457 7.22 -4.94 32.34
CA GLN A 457 8.36 -4.04 32.22
C GLN A 457 7.92 -2.59 32.35
N CYS A 458 8.65 -1.79 33.12
CA CYS A 458 8.41 -0.35 33.30
C CYS A 458 9.63 0.44 32.84
N PHE A 459 9.41 1.37 31.95
CA PHE A 459 10.41 2.28 31.40
C PHE A 459 10.09 3.72 31.77
N CYS A 460 11.10 4.54 32.02
CA CYS A 460 10.95 5.94 32.38
C CYS A 460 11.84 6.82 31.48
N GLY A 461 11.36 8.00 31.13
CA GLY A 461 12.09 8.98 30.31
C GLY A 461 11.55 10.39 30.37
N ASN A 462 12.27 11.31 29.75
CA ASN A 462 11.84 12.71 29.56
C ASN A 462 11.64 13.05 28.07
N ALA A 463 12.09 12.18 27.18
CA ALA A 463 11.88 12.25 25.74
C ALA A 463 11.76 10.83 25.17
N LEU A 464 11.24 10.71 23.98
CA LEU A 464 11.14 9.48 23.22
C LEU A 464 12.29 9.40 22.21
N GLY A 465 12.79 8.21 21.97
CA GLY A 465 13.79 7.96 20.93
C GLY A 465 13.29 8.37 19.55
N TYR A 466 14.18 8.70 18.65
CA TYR A 466 13.87 9.21 17.30
C TYR A 466 13.05 8.23 16.43
N ALA A 467 13.14 6.94 16.70
CA ALA A 467 12.37 5.89 16.03
C ALA A 467 10.98 5.66 16.65
N ALA A 468 10.65 6.39 17.72
CA ALA A 468 9.39 6.29 18.40
C ALA A 468 8.23 6.63 17.44
N THR A 469 7.32 5.69 17.27
CA THR A 469 6.15 5.87 16.42
C THR A 469 4.91 5.48 17.21
N GLN A 470 3.94 6.39 17.27
CA GLN A 470 2.65 6.06 17.83
C GLN A 470 1.96 5.04 16.93
N VAL A 471 1.40 4.00 17.54
CA VAL A 471 0.65 2.95 16.88
C VAL A 471 -0.77 2.90 17.41
N ILE A 472 -1.63 2.14 16.79
CA ILE A 472 -3.01 1.99 17.25
C ILE A 472 -3.05 1.37 18.66
N ASP A 473 -3.93 1.86 19.52
CA ASP A 473 -4.05 1.41 20.91
C ASP A 473 -4.33 -0.10 21.05
N SER A 474 -5.02 -0.67 20.05
CA SER A 474 -5.22 -2.13 20.00
C SER A 474 -3.93 -2.95 19.80
N SER A 475 -2.80 -2.31 19.53
CA SER A 475 -1.48 -2.97 19.52
C SER A 475 -0.92 -3.19 20.94
N CYS A 476 -1.45 -2.47 21.94
CA CYS A 476 -1.19 -2.67 23.36
C CYS A 476 -2.36 -3.46 23.97
N GLN A 477 -2.21 -4.77 24.13
CA GLN A 477 -3.29 -5.66 24.59
C GLN A 477 -2.87 -6.56 25.77
N THR A 478 -1.64 -6.44 26.25
CA THR A 478 -1.15 -7.28 27.34
C THR A 478 -1.69 -6.76 28.66
N PRO A 479 -2.48 -7.55 29.43
CA PRO A 479 -2.93 -7.15 30.76
C PRO A 479 -1.76 -6.92 31.71
N CYS A 480 -1.93 -5.97 32.63
CA CYS A 480 -0.98 -5.78 33.70
C CYS A 480 -1.02 -6.99 34.68
N PRO A 481 0.10 -7.59 35.02
CA PRO A 481 0.10 -8.74 35.92
C PRO A 481 -0.37 -8.41 37.34
N GLY A 482 -0.22 -7.17 37.80
CA GLY A 482 -0.74 -6.69 39.08
C GLY A 482 -2.21 -6.28 39.07
N ASN A 483 -2.78 -6.00 37.89
CA ASN A 483 -4.19 -5.64 37.72
C ASN A 483 -4.64 -6.00 36.30
N SER A 484 -5.29 -7.14 36.13
CA SER A 484 -5.71 -7.63 34.80
C SER A 484 -6.80 -6.81 34.10
N SER A 485 -7.39 -5.81 34.76
CA SER A 485 -8.31 -4.86 34.16
C SER A 485 -7.62 -3.70 33.45
N GLU A 486 -6.29 -3.60 33.58
CA GLU A 486 -5.45 -2.59 32.94
C GLU A 486 -4.63 -3.18 31.82
N ILE A 487 -4.23 -2.33 30.87
CA ILE A 487 -3.39 -2.71 29.74
C ILE A 487 -1.99 -2.12 29.90
N CYS A 488 -1.02 -3.01 29.93
CA CYS A 488 0.40 -2.74 30.16
C CYS A 488 1.24 -3.07 28.89
N GLY A 489 0.92 -2.44 27.78
CA GLY A 489 1.68 -2.56 26.52
C GLY A 489 1.40 -3.83 25.74
N GLY A 490 2.39 -4.31 25.02
CA GLY A 490 2.38 -5.51 24.19
C GLY A 490 3.79 -5.94 23.83
N SER A 491 3.93 -6.90 22.93
CA SER A 491 5.23 -7.29 22.39
C SER A 491 5.79 -6.17 21.50
N ASN A 492 6.93 -5.59 21.88
CA ASN A 492 7.53 -4.42 21.24
C ASN A 492 6.54 -3.24 21.14
N ARG A 493 5.74 -3.04 22.21
CA ARG A 493 4.72 -1.99 22.28
C ARG A 493 4.63 -1.44 23.70
N LEU A 494 4.74 -0.13 23.81
CA LEU A 494 4.62 0.62 25.06
C LEU A 494 3.22 1.22 25.20
N SER A 495 2.53 0.91 26.32
CA SER A 495 1.48 1.81 26.81
C SER A 495 2.16 3.01 27.44
N LEU A 496 2.07 4.18 26.76
CA LEU A 496 2.77 5.39 27.16
C LEU A 496 1.88 6.30 28.01
N PHE A 497 2.47 6.84 29.07
CA PHE A 497 1.87 7.84 29.94
C PHE A 497 2.80 9.05 30.05
N SER A 498 2.24 10.27 29.94
CA SER A 498 3.04 11.49 29.97
C SER A 498 2.30 12.62 30.70
N ASN A 499 3.04 13.55 31.29
CA ASN A 499 2.50 14.74 31.93
C ASN A 499 2.41 15.97 31.00
N GLY A 500 2.61 15.75 29.71
CA GLY A 500 2.54 16.77 28.65
C GLY A 500 2.78 16.15 27.29
N GLN A 501 2.99 16.96 26.27
CA GLN A 501 3.39 16.49 24.95
C GLN A 501 4.80 15.90 25.02
N PRO A 502 5.00 14.58 24.79
CA PRO A 502 6.34 14.02 24.77
C PRO A 502 7.16 14.62 23.62
N VAL A 503 8.39 14.97 23.91
CA VAL A 503 9.35 15.36 22.88
C VAL A 503 9.90 14.09 22.25
N VAL A 504 9.84 13.98 20.92
CA VAL A 504 10.55 12.93 20.18
C VAL A 504 11.91 13.51 19.80
N ASN A 505 12.99 12.84 20.20
CA ASN A 505 14.35 13.21 19.82
C ASN A 505 14.48 13.18 18.29
N GLY A 506 15.27 14.09 17.73
CA GLY A 506 15.62 14.05 16.31
C GLY A 506 16.36 12.75 15.97
N GLN A 507 16.30 12.34 14.71
CA GLN A 507 17.08 11.22 14.22
C GLN A 507 18.56 11.47 14.54
N PRO A 508 19.31 10.50 15.06
CA PRO A 508 20.76 10.63 15.22
C PRO A 508 21.41 11.05 13.91
N GLY A 509 22.34 11.91 14.00
CA GLY A 509 23.01 12.45 12.84
C GLY A 509 24.45 12.83 13.12
N THR A 510 25.16 13.22 12.07
CA THR A 510 26.50 13.79 12.18
C THR A 510 26.36 15.32 12.16
N PRO A 511 26.71 16.03 13.24
CA PRO A 511 26.74 17.48 13.25
C PRO A 511 27.67 18.02 12.14
N GLU A 512 27.31 19.16 11.56
CA GLU A 512 28.16 19.80 10.53
C GLU A 512 29.55 20.17 11.07
N THR A 513 29.63 20.51 12.34
CA THR A 513 30.87 20.86 13.03
C THR A 513 30.89 20.32 14.46
N ILE A 514 32.04 19.82 14.91
CA ILE A 514 32.32 19.44 16.29
C ILE A 514 33.68 20.00 16.71
N GLY A 515 33.68 20.94 17.66
CA GLY A 515 34.87 21.66 18.03
C GLY A 515 35.49 22.40 16.84
N ALA A 516 36.70 22.06 16.48
CA ALA A 516 37.44 22.64 15.34
C ALA A 516 37.30 21.80 14.05
N PHE A 517 36.57 20.69 14.09
CA PHE A 517 36.39 19.79 12.95
C PHE A 517 35.10 20.04 12.22
N THR A 518 35.15 19.93 10.90
CA THR A 518 33.97 19.97 10.02
C THR A 518 33.75 18.58 9.45
N TYR A 519 32.49 18.10 9.44
CA TYR A 519 32.13 16.83 8.85
C TYR A 519 32.46 16.80 7.37
N LEU A 520 33.20 15.78 6.93
CA LEU A 520 33.58 15.62 5.55
C LEU A 520 32.61 14.70 4.80
N ASN A 521 32.47 13.48 5.27
CA ASN A 521 31.59 12.46 4.67
C ASN A 521 31.71 11.14 5.43
N CYS A 522 30.88 10.15 5.05
CA CYS A 522 31.07 8.75 5.41
C CYS A 522 32.14 8.11 4.50
N TYR A 523 33.09 7.40 5.07
CA TYR A 523 34.22 6.77 4.34
C TYR A 523 34.30 5.28 4.63
N THR A 524 34.67 4.51 3.62
CA THR A 524 35.07 3.10 3.81
C THR A 524 36.45 3.04 4.46
N GLU A 525 36.71 1.93 5.14
CA GLU A 525 38.09 1.60 5.55
C GLU A 525 39.02 1.40 4.34
N GLY A 526 40.32 1.52 4.55
CA GLY A 526 41.30 1.31 3.52
C GLY A 526 41.43 -0.13 3.05
N SER A 527 41.86 -0.36 1.83
CA SER A 527 42.02 -1.71 1.25
C SER A 527 43.13 -2.56 1.93
N SER A 528 44.03 -1.95 2.65
CA SER A 528 45.18 -2.60 3.29
C SER A 528 45.36 -2.20 4.76
N GLY A 529 44.38 -1.55 5.38
CA GLY A 529 44.42 -1.08 6.76
C GLY A 529 43.36 -0.04 7.05
N ARG A 530 43.45 0.60 8.20
CA ARG A 530 42.51 1.62 8.63
C ARG A 530 42.59 2.89 7.77
N ALA A 531 41.42 3.53 7.56
CA ALA A 531 41.35 4.84 6.93
C ALA A 531 42.09 5.91 7.76
N LEU A 532 42.04 5.81 9.10
CA LEU A 532 42.78 6.66 10.03
C LEU A 532 43.56 5.78 11.03
N GLY A 533 44.86 5.63 10.84
CA GLY A 533 45.68 4.67 11.58
C GLY A 533 46.74 5.27 12.53
N ALA A 534 46.76 6.60 12.74
CA ALA A 534 47.83 7.22 13.54
C ALA A 534 47.62 7.05 15.05
N LYS A 535 46.37 7.07 15.53
CA LYS A 535 45.98 6.89 16.96
C LYS A 535 44.56 6.40 17.02
N GLY A 536 44.23 5.53 18.00
CA GLY A 536 42.88 5.02 18.19
C GLY A 536 42.58 4.68 19.64
N THR A 537 41.30 4.66 19.98
CA THR A 537 40.76 4.21 21.28
C THR A 537 39.37 3.62 21.06
N SER A 538 38.89 2.87 22.04
CA SER A 538 37.54 2.31 22.04
C SER A 538 36.98 2.21 23.46
N GLY A 539 35.65 2.32 23.58
CA GLY A 539 34.93 2.19 24.83
C GLY A 539 33.55 2.80 24.83
N SER A 540 32.74 2.51 25.82
CA SER A 540 31.39 3.03 25.99
C SER A 540 31.31 4.53 26.24
N PHE A 541 32.44 5.19 26.38
CA PHE A 541 32.59 6.64 26.57
C PHE A 541 32.87 7.38 25.26
N VAL A 542 32.81 6.71 24.12
CA VAL A 542 33.09 7.31 22.82
C VAL A 542 31.81 7.91 22.22
N ASP A 543 31.87 9.20 21.98
CA ASP A 543 30.98 9.98 21.13
C ASP A 543 31.81 10.89 20.20
N LEU A 544 31.17 11.72 19.40
CA LEU A 544 31.89 12.60 18.47
C LEU A 544 32.66 13.70 19.22
N ASP A 545 32.15 14.23 20.33
CA ASP A 545 32.81 15.25 21.13
C ASP A 545 34.06 14.70 21.83
N TYR A 546 33.95 13.51 22.39
CA TYR A 546 35.11 12.80 22.94
C TYR A 546 36.18 12.58 21.85
N CYS A 547 35.75 12.08 20.69
CA CYS A 547 36.66 11.77 19.60
C CYS A 547 37.36 13.02 19.06
N ALA A 548 36.66 14.13 18.91
CA ALA A 548 37.22 15.41 18.53
C ALA A 548 38.29 15.89 19.53
N ASN A 549 38.02 15.78 20.83
CA ASN A 549 38.98 16.14 21.88
C ASN A 549 40.18 15.17 21.91
N TYR A 550 39.94 13.86 21.80
CA TYR A 550 40.98 12.84 21.79
C TYR A 550 41.92 12.98 20.60
N CYS A 551 41.39 13.41 19.45
CA CYS A 551 42.15 13.65 18.23
C CYS A 551 42.65 15.10 18.08
N SER A 552 42.62 15.88 19.13
CA SER A 552 43.14 17.24 19.13
C SER A 552 44.61 17.25 18.62
N GLY A 553 44.92 18.07 17.62
CA GLY A 553 46.22 18.11 16.96
C GLY A 553 46.38 17.22 15.72
N TYR A 554 45.39 16.41 15.40
CA TYR A 554 45.28 15.69 14.13
C TYR A 554 44.41 16.45 13.14
N LYS A 555 44.59 16.17 11.86
CA LYS A 555 43.82 16.80 10.78
C LYS A 555 42.43 16.20 10.64
N TYR A 556 42.30 14.89 10.92
CA TYR A 556 41.06 14.13 10.80
C TYR A 556 40.82 13.30 12.07
N PHE A 557 39.55 13.13 12.40
CA PHE A 557 39.11 12.04 13.24
C PHE A 557 37.95 11.29 12.55
N GLY A 558 37.71 10.05 12.93
CA GLY A 558 36.59 9.22 12.52
C GLY A 558 36.15 8.32 13.65
N THR A 559 34.86 8.06 13.71
CA THR A 559 34.25 7.10 14.62
C THR A 559 33.78 5.87 13.84
N GLU A 560 33.88 4.70 14.46
CA GLU A 560 33.53 3.42 13.87
C GLU A 560 32.91 2.49 14.93
N TYR A 561 32.01 1.60 14.51
CA TYR A 561 31.34 0.61 15.37
C TYR A 561 30.77 1.19 16.67
N ALA A 562 30.19 2.38 16.61
CA ALA A 562 29.57 3.08 17.74
C ALA A 562 30.54 3.49 18.86
N SER A 563 31.61 2.73 19.10
CA SER A 563 32.48 2.84 20.27
C SER A 563 33.96 2.99 19.97
N GLU A 564 34.34 3.17 18.73
CA GLU A 564 35.75 3.32 18.30
C GLU A 564 36.02 4.71 17.76
N CYS A 565 37.17 5.26 18.11
CA CYS A 565 37.62 6.59 17.70
C CYS A 565 39.05 6.49 17.12
N TYR A 566 39.25 7.06 15.94
CA TYR A 566 40.52 7.04 15.20
C TYR A 566 40.93 8.43 14.75
N CYS A 567 42.23 8.69 14.80
CA CYS A 567 42.84 9.95 14.41
C CYS A 567 43.86 9.75 13.28
N GLY A 568 44.02 10.73 12.43
CA GLY A 568 45.05 10.72 11.38
C GLY A 568 45.26 12.07 10.70
N ASN A 569 46.39 12.22 10.01
CA ASN A 569 46.71 13.41 9.21
C ASN A 569 46.54 13.16 7.71
N THR A 570 46.40 11.89 7.31
CA THR A 570 46.17 11.42 5.95
C THR A 570 45.18 10.27 5.98
N LEU A 571 44.34 10.16 4.95
CA LEU A 571 43.49 8.98 4.75
C LEU A 571 44.33 7.81 4.22
N GLY A 572 44.05 6.60 4.70
CA GLY A 572 44.69 5.37 4.25
C GLY A 572 44.38 5.05 2.79
N GLU A 573 45.30 4.29 2.17
CA GLU A 573 45.16 3.89 0.77
C GLU A 573 43.91 3.03 0.56
N GLY A 574 43.09 3.41 -0.39
CA GLY A 574 41.82 2.74 -0.72
C GLY A 574 40.61 3.23 0.08
N ALA A 575 40.79 4.08 1.09
CA ALA A 575 39.66 4.73 1.76
C ALA A 575 38.91 5.66 0.78
N SER A 576 37.62 5.52 0.65
CA SER A 576 36.79 6.26 -0.29
C SER A 576 35.47 6.69 0.32
N VAL A 577 34.90 7.76 -0.19
CA VAL A 577 33.54 8.20 0.20
C VAL A 577 32.52 7.11 -0.13
N THR A 578 31.65 6.84 0.81
CA THR A 578 30.54 5.90 0.66
C THR A 578 29.19 6.58 0.99
N LEU A 579 28.10 5.82 0.99
CA LEU A 579 26.78 6.36 1.30
C LEU A 579 26.70 6.76 2.77
N SER A 580 26.06 7.89 3.07
CA SER A 580 25.86 8.35 4.46
C SER A 580 25.15 7.33 5.34
N GLY A 581 24.28 6.49 4.75
CA GLY A 581 23.60 5.42 5.47
C GLY A 581 24.50 4.27 5.95
N ASP A 582 25.74 4.18 5.44
CA ASP A 582 26.72 3.19 5.91
C ASP A 582 27.34 3.61 7.26
N CYS A 583 27.27 4.92 7.61
CA CYS A 583 27.64 5.48 8.90
C CYS A 583 26.35 5.77 9.72
N SER A 584 25.72 4.74 10.23
CA SER A 584 24.39 4.83 10.89
C SER A 584 24.35 4.25 12.30
N MET A 585 25.47 3.76 12.83
CA MET A 585 25.53 3.27 14.19
C MET A 585 25.55 4.45 15.16
N THR A 586 24.66 4.44 16.16
CA THR A 586 24.66 5.48 17.19
C THR A 586 25.91 5.38 18.09
N CYS A 587 26.48 6.52 18.45
CA CYS A 587 27.64 6.56 19.35
C CYS A 587 27.30 6.00 20.72
N ALA A 588 28.29 5.35 21.37
CA ALA A 588 28.06 4.61 22.60
C ALA A 588 27.74 5.50 23.80
N ASP A 589 28.28 6.73 23.86
CA ASP A 589 28.04 7.70 24.93
C ASP A 589 26.93 8.70 24.59
N ASP A 590 26.68 8.97 23.30
CA ASP A 590 25.61 9.85 22.85
C ASP A 590 24.81 9.24 21.70
N ALA A 591 23.62 8.71 22.01
CA ALA A 591 22.72 8.10 21.05
C ALA A 591 22.05 9.13 20.08
N THR A 592 22.33 10.40 20.20
CA THR A 592 21.90 11.44 19.23
C THR A 592 22.91 11.65 18.10
N GLN A 593 24.07 11.05 18.19
CA GLN A 593 25.16 11.11 17.22
C GLN A 593 25.37 9.74 16.55
N VAL A 594 25.89 9.74 15.31
CA VAL A 594 26.18 8.50 14.57
C VAL A 594 27.64 8.42 14.12
N SER A 595 28.11 7.18 14.02
CA SER A 595 29.47 6.81 13.58
C SER A 595 29.43 5.94 12.34
#